data_f78d9d8ba435cecc96b5384145724b59
#
_entry.id   f78d9d8ba435cecc96b5384145724b59
#
_cell.length_a   1.000
_cell.length_b   1.000
_cell.length_c   1.000
_cell.angle_alpha   90.00
_cell.angle_beta   90.00
_cell.angle_gamma   90.00
#
_symmetry.space_group_name_H-M   'P 1'
#
loop_
_entity.id
_entity.type
_entity.pdbx_description
1 polymer ?
#
loop_
_entity_poly.entity_id
_entity_poly.type
_entity_poly.pdbx_seq_one_letter_code
_entity_poly.pdbx_strand_id
1 'polypeptide(L)'
;EAECVNRVTKSASTAQMEAKDEERDKILQFIYSMNGSYKVCPDETLRAPALLVDSVLRAYDKIYAKAYAEETALIDGLLLDLAKADVAEALKTLRLDTYVAQLKSLNDAYKALDTTRTDEYAARVKTDTTKARKATDETLDLIIQRVNAYAVLEPTEAINAFIDTVNQIFRKYKNLIAAKGGPTSPSKPDDKPYPTPDPTPDPENPGGDSESPDEI
;
A
#
# COMPACT_ATOMS: atom_id res chain seq x y z
N GLU A 1 -2.78 -18.65 11.81
CA GLU A 1 -1.51 -18.00 11.35
C GLU A 1 -1.37 -18.03 9.82
N ALA A 2 -1.67 -19.14 9.14
CA ALA A 2 -1.53 -19.23 7.68
C ALA A 2 -2.32 -18.12 6.93
N GLU A 3 -3.51 -17.78 7.39
CA GLU A 3 -4.31 -16.67 6.84
C GLU A 3 -3.68 -15.28 7.05
N CYS A 4 -2.89 -15.12 8.12
CA CYS A 4 -2.19 -13.87 8.42
C CYS A 4 -0.95 -13.67 7.54
N VAL A 5 -0.35 -14.76 7.06
CA VAL A 5 0.89 -14.74 6.25
C VAL A 5 0.60 -14.66 4.77
N ASN A 6 -0.57 -15.14 4.33
CA ASN A 6 -0.97 -15.14 2.92
C ASN A 6 -1.40 -13.73 2.47
N ARG A 7 -0.42 -12.87 2.24
CA ARG A 7 -0.65 -11.53 1.68
C ARG A 7 -0.75 -11.62 0.18
N VAL A 8 -1.96 -11.53 -0.35
CA VAL A 8 -2.14 -11.17 -1.76
C VAL A 8 -1.72 -9.70 -1.90
N THR A 9 -0.54 -9.47 -2.43
CA THR A 9 0.08 -8.15 -2.54
C THR A 9 -0.62 -7.25 -3.55
N LYS A 10 -1.32 -7.84 -4.53
CA LYS A 10 -2.05 -7.10 -5.57
C LYS A 10 -3.36 -7.83 -5.86
N SER A 11 -4.50 -7.15 -5.76
CA SER A 11 -5.79 -7.75 -6.12
C SER A 11 -5.91 -7.88 -7.66
N ALA A 12 -6.74 -8.81 -8.13
CA ALA A 12 -7.04 -8.95 -9.56
C ALA A 12 -7.64 -7.64 -10.10
N SER A 13 -8.48 -6.96 -9.31
CA SER A 13 -9.07 -5.66 -9.62
C SER A 13 -8.00 -4.59 -9.85
N THR A 14 -6.93 -4.56 -9.07
CA THR A 14 -5.84 -3.59 -9.26
C THR A 14 -5.14 -3.76 -10.61
N ALA A 15 -4.85 -5.01 -11.01
CA ALA A 15 -4.22 -5.27 -12.31
C ALA A 15 -5.13 -4.89 -13.48
N GLN A 16 -6.44 -5.13 -13.35
CA GLN A 16 -7.42 -4.72 -14.36
C GLN A 16 -7.57 -3.20 -14.44
N MET A 17 -7.52 -2.49 -13.30
CA MET A 17 -7.55 -1.03 -13.28
C MET A 17 -6.34 -0.43 -13.99
N GLU A 18 -5.14 -0.92 -13.74
CA GLU A 18 -3.91 -0.47 -14.43
C GLU A 18 -4.01 -0.68 -15.95
N ALA A 19 -4.55 -1.82 -16.39
CA ALA A 19 -4.75 -2.08 -17.80
C ALA A 19 -5.77 -1.12 -18.44
N LYS A 20 -6.87 -0.81 -17.72
CA LYS A 20 -7.88 0.15 -18.20
C LYS A 20 -7.38 1.57 -18.22
N ASP A 21 -6.53 1.93 -17.29
CA ASP A 21 -5.85 3.22 -17.25
C ASP A 21 -4.93 3.41 -18.46
N GLU A 22 -4.11 2.42 -18.75
CA GLU A 22 -3.25 2.43 -19.94
C GLU A 22 -4.05 2.53 -21.26
N GLU A 23 -5.22 1.88 -21.33
CA GLU A 23 -6.12 1.99 -22.48
C GLU A 23 -6.72 3.41 -22.57
N ARG A 24 -7.11 4.05 -21.46
CA ARG A 24 -7.62 5.43 -21.43
C ARG A 24 -6.56 6.41 -21.92
N ASP A 25 -5.35 6.27 -21.40
CA ASP A 25 -4.20 7.11 -21.80
C ASP A 25 -3.92 7.06 -23.29
N LYS A 26 -3.92 5.85 -23.86
CA LYS A 26 -3.72 5.66 -25.30
C LYS A 26 -4.78 6.35 -26.14
N ILE A 27 -6.06 6.24 -25.74
CA ILE A 27 -7.16 6.89 -26.44
C ILE A 27 -7.08 8.43 -26.29
N LEU A 28 -6.80 8.93 -25.12
CA LEU A 28 -6.58 10.36 -24.88
C LEU A 28 -5.46 10.90 -25.78
N GLN A 29 -4.29 10.28 -25.72
CA GLN A 29 -3.14 10.68 -26.53
C GLN A 29 -3.46 10.65 -28.02
N PHE A 30 -4.21 9.64 -28.46
CA PHE A 30 -4.67 9.53 -29.85
C PHE A 30 -5.58 10.71 -30.23
N ILE A 31 -6.60 11.02 -29.43
CA ILE A 31 -7.52 12.15 -29.70
C ILE A 31 -6.74 13.46 -29.78
N TYR A 32 -5.83 13.74 -28.83
CA TYR A 32 -5.00 14.94 -28.84
C TYR A 32 -4.11 15.01 -30.08
N SER A 33 -3.44 13.92 -30.44
CA SER A 33 -2.53 13.86 -31.60
C SER A 33 -3.28 14.06 -32.92
N MET A 34 -4.41 13.39 -33.10
CA MET A 34 -5.22 13.49 -34.32
C MET A 34 -5.81 14.88 -34.45
N ASN A 35 -6.37 15.44 -33.37
CA ASN A 35 -6.86 16.83 -33.41
C ASN A 35 -5.74 17.82 -33.71
N GLY A 36 -4.56 17.62 -33.12
CA GLY A 36 -3.37 18.40 -33.41
C GLY A 36 -2.98 18.39 -34.89
N SER A 37 -3.04 17.23 -35.54
CA SER A 37 -2.78 17.06 -36.96
C SER A 37 -3.83 17.77 -37.82
N TYR A 38 -5.11 17.70 -37.48
CA TYR A 38 -6.17 18.40 -38.21
C TYR A 38 -6.10 19.92 -38.08
N LYS A 39 -5.59 20.48 -36.98
CA LYS A 39 -5.42 21.92 -36.79
C LYS A 39 -4.48 22.55 -37.79
N VAL A 40 -3.51 21.81 -38.31
CA VAL A 40 -2.54 22.29 -39.33
C VAL A 40 -2.90 21.82 -40.74
N CYS A 41 -4.04 21.16 -40.90
CA CYS A 41 -4.52 20.70 -42.20
C CYS A 41 -4.80 21.88 -43.11
N PRO A 42 -4.36 21.86 -44.41
CA PRO A 42 -4.70 22.89 -45.39
C PRO A 42 -6.21 22.96 -45.68
N ASP A 43 -6.93 21.87 -45.51
CA ASP A 43 -8.37 21.80 -45.75
C ASP A 43 -9.13 22.48 -44.60
N GLU A 44 -9.79 23.59 -44.90
CA GLU A 44 -10.57 24.38 -43.96
C GLU A 44 -11.75 23.59 -43.36
N THR A 45 -12.31 22.64 -44.15
CA THR A 45 -13.44 21.81 -43.68
C THR A 45 -13.05 20.89 -42.53
N LEU A 46 -11.77 20.56 -42.39
CA LEU A 46 -11.21 19.80 -41.26
C LEU A 46 -10.57 20.72 -40.23
N ARG A 47 -9.91 21.80 -40.64
CA ARG A 47 -9.19 22.72 -39.75
C ARG A 47 -10.13 23.47 -38.81
N ALA A 48 -11.24 24.02 -39.30
CA ALA A 48 -12.17 24.81 -38.51
C ALA A 48 -12.81 23.94 -37.37
N PRO A 49 -13.35 22.75 -37.64
CA PRO A 49 -13.79 21.84 -36.58
C PRO A 49 -12.69 21.48 -35.59
N ALA A 50 -11.45 21.26 -36.05
CA ALA A 50 -10.35 20.92 -35.16
C ALA A 50 -9.97 22.05 -34.20
N LEU A 51 -10.06 23.30 -34.63
CA LEU A 51 -9.84 24.47 -33.77
C LEU A 51 -10.93 24.58 -32.69
N LEU A 52 -12.18 24.25 -33.03
CA LEU A 52 -13.27 24.20 -32.07
C LEU A 52 -13.05 23.12 -31.01
N VAL A 53 -12.73 21.90 -31.42
CA VAL A 53 -12.40 20.79 -30.49
C VAL A 53 -11.18 21.14 -29.65
N ASP A 54 -10.15 21.78 -30.23
CA ASP A 54 -8.95 22.21 -29.50
C ASP A 54 -9.26 23.19 -28.36
N SER A 55 -10.26 24.07 -28.55
CA SER A 55 -10.66 25.02 -27.52
C SER A 55 -11.16 24.32 -26.24
N VAL A 56 -11.76 23.16 -26.40
CA VAL A 56 -12.17 22.29 -25.28
C VAL A 56 -10.98 21.51 -24.73
N LEU A 57 -10.23 20.83 -25.60
CA LEU A 57 -9.12 19.97 -25.19
C LEU A 57 -8.05 20.71 -24.38
N ARG A 58 -7.80 21.99 -24.65
CA ARG A 58 -6.82 22.81 -23.90
C ARG A 58 -7.14 22.96 -22.42
N ALA A 59 -8.41 22.94 -22.04
CA ALA A 59 -8.82 23.03 -20.64
C ALA A 59 -8.44 21.76 -19.86
N TYR A 60 -8.18 20.67 -20.57
CA TYR A 60 -7.90 19.33 -20.05
C TYR A 60 -6.50 18.83 -20.44
N ASP A 61 -5.55 19.74 -20.63
CA ASP A 61 -4.18 19.36 -21.00
C ASP A 61 -3.54 18.46 -19.94
N LYS A 62 -2.86 17.42 -20.41
CA LYS A 62 -2.10 16.44 -19.58
C LYS A 62 -2.91 15.73 -18.50
N ILE A 63 -4.20 15.49 -18.73
CA ILE A 63 -5.02 14.73 -17.77
C ILE A 63 -4.45 13.32 -17.52
N TYR A 64 -3.85 12.66 -18.49
CA TYR A 64 -3.15 11.37 -18.37
C TYR A 64 -1.94 11.38 -17.43
N ALA A 65 -1.51 12.53 -16.94
CA ALA A 65 -0.41 12.66 -15.97
C ALA A 65 -0.91 12.91 -14.53
N LYS A 66 -2.22 12.84 -14.32
CA LYS A 66 -2.85 13.13 -13.04
C LYS A 66 -3.01 11.87 -12.20
N ALA A 67 -3.32 12.07 -10.91
CA ALA A 67 -3.68 10.93 -10.05
C ALA A 67 -5.00 10.31 -10.53
N TYR A 68 -5.17 9.01 -10.42
CA TYR A 68 -6.30 8.24 -10.95
C TYR A 68 -7.69 8.83 -10.67
N ALA A 69 -7.93 9.29 -9.43
CA ALA A 69 -9.23 9.87 -9.07
C ALA A 69 -9.44 11.24 -9.75
N GLU A 70 -8.40 12.07 -9.81
CA GLU A 70 -8.42 13.37 -10.49
C GLU A 70 -8.60 13.18 -11.99
N GLU A 71 -7.86 12.26 -12.59
CA GLU A 71 -7.97 11.91 -14.00
C GLU A 71 -9.38 11.45 -14.37
N THR A 72 -9.96 10.54 -13.60
CA THR A 72 -11.32 10.03 -13.82
C THR A 72 -12.35 11.16 -13.82
N ALA A 73 -12.25 12.10 -12.86
CA ALA A 73 -13.14 13.25 -12.79
C ALA A 73 -12.93 14.24 -13.96
N LEU A 74 -11.67 14.46 -14.37
CA LEU A 74 -11.35 15.32 -15.50
C LEU A 74 -11.81 14.71 -16.82
N ILE A 75 -11.72 13.38 -17.00
CA ILE A 75 -12.28 12.71 -18.18
C ILE A 75 -13.81 12.87 -18.21
N ASP A 76 -14.51 12.72 -17.09
CA ASP A 76 -15.95 12.97 -17.04
C ASP A 76 -16.29 14.41 -17.45
N GLY A 77 -15.56 15.39 -16.97
CA GLY A 77 -15.70 16.79 -17.36
C GLY A 77 -15.44 17.03 -18.85
N LEU A 78 -14.35 16.46 -19.37
CA LEU A 78 -14.02 16.51 -20.80
C LEU A 78 -15.14 15.91 -21.66
N LEU A 79 -15.66 14.75 -21.29
CA LEU A 79 -16.74 14.08 -22.03
C LEU A 79 -18.03 14.92 -22.05
N LEU A 80 -18.35 15.62 -20.96
CA LEU A 80 -19.48 16.55 -20.91
C LEU A 80 -19.29 17.74 -21.86
N ASP A 81 -18.10 18.33 -21.90
CA ASP A 81 -17.77 19.44 -22.77
C ASP A 81 -17.73 19.02 -24.25
N LEU A 82 -17.21 17.84 -24.56
CA LEU A 82 -17.19 17.26 -25.91
C LEU A 82 -18.59 16.85 -26.40
N ALA A 83 -19.55 16.68 -25.52
CA ALA A 83 -20.95 16.36 -25.86
C ALA A 83 -21.77 17.58 -26.25
N LYS A 84 -21.25 18.82 -26.14
CA LYS A 84 -21.93 20.03 -26.62
C LYS A 84 -22.21 19.92 -28.11
N ALA A 85 -23.37 20.37 -28.55
CA ALA A 85 -23.89 20.10 -29.89
C ALA A 85 -22.93 20.49 -31.04
N ASP A 86 -22.32 21.66 -30.94
CA ASP A 86 -21.36 22.18 -31.91
C ASP A 86 -20.03 21.38 -31.93
N VAL A 87 -19.53 21.00 -30.72
CA VAL A 87 -18.32 20.22 -30.59
C VAL A 87 -18.55 18.76 -31.02
N ALA A 88 -19.70 18.16 -30.68
CA ALA A 88 -20.07 16.82 -31.10
C ALA A 88 -20.17 16.68 -32.63
N GLU A 89 -20.71 17.72 -33.31
CA GLU A 89 -20.74 17.73 -34.77
C GLU A 89 -19.33 17.88 -35.39
N ALA A 90 -18.48 18.72 -34.79
CA ALA A 90 -17.08 18.84 -35.16
C ALA A 90 -16.33 17.50 -35.01
N LEU A 91 -16.56 16.77 -33.90
CA LEU A 91 -15.95 15.46 -33.69
C LEU A 91 -16.38 14.41 -34.73
N LYS A 92 -17.64 14.45 -35.19
CA LYS A 92 -18.10 13.58 -36.28
C LYS A 92 -17.41 13.92 -37.60
N THR A 93 -17.28 15.22 -37.92
CA THR A 93 -16.57 15.67 -39.10
C THR A 93 -15.11 15.18 -39.11
N LEU A 94 -14.45 15.19 -37.94
CA LEU A 94 -13.08 14.73 -37.74
C LEU A 94 -12.99 13.19 -37.58
N ARG A 95 -14.10 12.48 -37.53
CA ARG A 95 -14.19 11.04 -37.22
C ARG A 95 -13.52 10.67 -35.91
N LEU A 96 -13.62 11.55 -34.90
CA LEU A 96 -13.10 11.34 -33.54
C LEU A 96 -14.21 10.92 -32.56
N ASP A 97 -15.47 11.01 -32.93
CA ASP A 97 -16.64 10.66 -32.13
C ASP A 97 -16.61 9.23 -31.60
N THR A 98 -16.16 8.28 -32.40
CA THR A 98 -16.02 6.87 -32.00
C THR A 98 -14.97 6.67 -30.90
N TYR A 99 -13.87 7.42 -30.94
CA TYR A 99 -12.81 7.36 -29.93
C TYR A 99 -13.24 8.04 -28.63
N VAL A 100 -14.02 9.11 -28.71
CA VAL A 100 -14.63 9.76 -27.55
C VAL A 100 -15.63 8.80 -26.87
N ALA A 101 -16.45 8.08 -27.66
CA ALA A 101 -17.34 7.05 -27.12
C ALA A 101 -16.56 5.89 -26.47
N GLN A 102 -15.43 5.49 -27.05
CA GLN A 102 -14.56 4.47 -26.48
C GLN A 102 -13.92 4.95 -25.16
N LEU A 103 -13.43 6.20 -25.10
CA LEU A 103 -12.92 6.80 -23.87
C LEU A 103 -13.96 6.78 -22.75
N LYS A 104 -15.21 7.13 -23.08
CA LYS A 104 -16.32 7.06 -22.13
C LYS A 104 -16.50 5.65 -21.57
N SER A 105 -16.56 4.64 -22.45
CA SER A 105 -16.72 3.24 -22.05
C SER A 105 -15.58 2.77 -21.13
N LEU A 106 -14.34 3.14 -21.44
CA LEU A 106 -13.17 2.81 -20.62
C LEU A 106 -13.20 3.49 -19.25
N ASN A 107 -13.61 4.77 -19.21
CA ASN A 107 -13.73 5.50 -17.95
C ASN A 107 -14.84 4.92 -17.06
N ASP A 108 -15.97 4.54 -17.64
CA ASP A 108 -17.06 3.88 -16.90
C ASP A 108 -16.65 2.51 -16.38
N ALA A 109 -15.90 1.72 -17.18
CA ALA A 109 -15.35 0.44 -16.75
C ALA A 109 -14.32 0.62 -15.61
N TYR A 110 -13.47 1.64 -15.69
CA TYR A 110 -12.53 1.94 -14.63
C TYR A 110 -13.24 2.29 -13.31
N LYS A 111 -14.28 3.13 -13.34
CA LYS A 111 -15.10 3.47 -12.16
C LYS A 111 -15.75 2.25 -11.52
N ALA A 112 -16.25 1.33 -12.34
CA ALA A 112 -16.82 0.07 -11.85
C ALA A 112 -15.79 -0.81 -11.14
N LEU A 113 -14.57 -0.91 -11.68
CA LEU A 113 -13.47 -1.63 -11.05
C LEU A 113 -13.00 -0.97 -9.74
N ASP A 114 -12.98 0.35 -9.67
CA ASP A 114 -12.62 1.09 -8.45
C ASP A 114 -13.64 0.87 -7.33
N THR A 115 -14.93 0.84 -7.67
CA THR A 115 -16.00 0.46 -6.73
C THR A 115 -15.79 -0.97 -6.24
N THR A 116 -15.59 -1.93 -7.14
CA THR A 116 -15.34 -3.33 -6.79
C THR A 116 -14.12 -3.47 -5.88
N ARG A 117 -13.04 -2.77 -6.16
CA ARG A 117 -11.84 -2.76 -5.33
C ARG A 117 -12.12 -2.21 -3.93
N THR A 118 -12.91 -1.15 -3.84
CA THR A 118 -13.30 -0.55 -2.56
C THR A 118 -14.12 -1.53 -1.73
N ASP A 119 -15.07 -2.24 -2.35
CA ASP A 119 -15.87 -3.26 -1.71
C ASP A 119 -15.02 -4.46 -1.24
N GLU A 120 -14.06 -4.90 -2.08
CA GLU A 120 -13.08 -5.93 -1.70
C GLU A 120 -12.25 -5.51 -0.46
N TYR A 121 -11.83 -4.24 -0.40
CA TYR A 121 -11.11 -3.72 0.76
C TYR A 121 -12.00 -3.65 2.01
N ALA A 122 -13.25 -3.25 1.87
CA ALA A 122 -14.21 -3.19 2.97
C ALA A 122 -14.56 -4.59 3.50
N ALA A 123 -14.66 -5.57 2.61
CA ALA A 123 -14.94 -6.97 2.95
C ALA A 123 -13.73 -7.71 3.56
N ARG A 124 -12.51 -7.17 3.44
CA ARG A 124 -11.31 -7.79 4.04
C ARG A 124 -11.45 -7.81 5.56
N VAL A 125 -11.56 -9.02 6.10
CA VAL A 125 -11.44 -9.24 7.54
C VAL A 125 -10.03 -8.80 7.96
N LYS A 126 -9.94 -7.77 8.78
CA LYS A 126 -8.68 -7.37 9.41
C LYS A 126 -8.28 -8.47 10.39
N THR A 127 -7.49 -9.42 9.92
CA THR A 127 -6.94 -10.46 10.80
C THR A 127 -5.95 -9.77 11.74
N ASP A 128 -6.29 -9.76 13.03
CA ASP A 128 -5.39 -9.26 14.05
C ASP A 128 -4.25 -10.25 14.25
N THR A 129 -3.17 -10.03 13.51
CA THR A 129 -1.97 -10.87 13.52
C THR A 129 -1.36 -10.99 14.93
N THR A 130 -1.46 -9.92 15.72
CA THR A 130 -0.96 -9.89 17.10
C THR A 130 -1.77 -10.80 17.99
N LYS A 131 -3.11 -10.75 17.87
CA LYS A 131 -4.01 -11.63 18.62
C LYS A 131 -3.83 -13.09 18.22
N ALA A 132 -3.72 -13.38 16.92
CA ALA A 132 -3.48 -14.73 16.42
C ALA A 132 -2.14 -15.31 16.92
N ARG A 133 -1.06 -14.50 16.89
CA ARG A 133 0.24 -14.91 17.47
C ARG A 133 0.13 -15.20 18.96
N LYS A 134 -0.47 -14.28 19.72
CA LYS A 134 -0.63 -14.46 21.16
C LYS A 134 -1.37 -15.78 21.50
N ALA A 135 -2.46 -16.07 20.78
CA ALA A 135 -3.20 -17.32 20.98
C ALA A 135 -2.36 -18.56 20.62
N THR A 136 -1.52 -18.47 19.58
CA THR A 136 -0.60 -19.56 19.22
C THR A 136 0.48 -19.77 20.30
N ASP A 137 1.07 -18.69 20.81
CA ASP A 137 2.10 -18.72 21.84
C ASP A 137 1.52 -19.31 23.15
N GLU A 138 0.34 -18.84 23.58
CA GLU A 138 -0.37 -19.39 24.76
C GLU A 138 -0.66 -20.90 24.62
N THR A 139 -1.06 -21.33 23.40
CA THR A 139 -1.30 -22.75 23.14
C THR A 139 -0.01 -23.59 23.21
N LEU A 140 1.07 -23.04 22.63
CA LEU A 140 2.39 -23.69 22.67
C LEU A 140 2.90 -23.83 24.13
N ASP A 141 2.77 -22.78 24.93
CA ASP A 141 3.17 -22.80 26.33
C ASP A 141 2.41 -23.87 27.11
N LEU A 142 1.10 -24.00 26.88
CA LEU A 142 0.29 -25.07 27.49
C LEU A 142 0.74 -26.47 27.07
N ILE A 143 1.10 -26.67 25.81
CA ILE A 143 1.64 -27.93 25.31
C ILE A 143 2.95 -28.25 26.01
N ILE A 144 3.88 -27.31 26.09
CA ILE A 144 5.18 -27.46 26.73
C ILE A 144 5.00 -27.79 28.22
N GLN A 145 4.12 -27.09 28.93
CA GLN A 145 3.83 -27.36 30.33
C GLN A 145 3.31 -28.79 30.54
N ARG A 146 2.38 -29.24 29.70
CA ARG A 146 1.83 -30.61 29.78
C ARG A 146 2.88 -31.68 29.51
N VAL A 147 3.67 -31.48 28.44
CA VAL A 147 4.75 -32.43 28.10
C VAL A 147 5.78 -32.51 29.20
N ASN A 148 6.18 -31.41 29.82
CA ASN A 148 7.10 -31.39 30.93
C ASN A 148 6.51 -32.10 32.17
N ALA A 149 5.22 -31.93 32.46
CA ALA A 149 4.54 -32.63 33.54
C ALA A 149 4.54 -34.16 33.31
N TYR A 150 4.21 -34.61 32.11
CA TYR A 150 4.24 -36.03 31.77
C TYR A 150 5.66 -36.60 31.76
N ALA A 151 6.65 -35.84 31.36
CA ALA A 151 8.06 -36.26 31.41
C ALA A 151 8.54 -36.55 32.85
N VAL A 152 7.94 -35.89 33.84
CA VAL A 152 8.24 -36.13 35.28
C VAL A 152 7.39 -37.25 35.87
N LEU A 153 6.10 -37.31 35.51
CA LEU A 153 5.16 -38.26 36.12
C LEU A 153 5.24 -39.64 35.47
N GLU A 154 5.33 -39.70 34.17
CA GLU A 154 5.34 -40.95 33.38
C GLU A 154 6.36 -40.81 32.23
N PRO A 155 7.67 -40.85 32.54
CA PRO A 155 8.70 -40.68 31.53
C PRO A 155 8.67 -41.83 30.52
N THR A 156 8.47 -41.52 29.27
CA THR A 156 8.55 -42.46 28.15
C THR A 156 9.62 -42.02 27.15
N GLU A 157 10.18 -42.98 26.43
CA GLU A 157 11.17 -42.70 25.39
C GLU A 157 10.63 -41.74 24.32
N ALA A 158 9.32 -41.86 23.98
CA ALA A 158 8.66 -40.97 23.02
C ALA A 158 8.56 -39.51 23.52
N ILE A 159 8.28 -39.31 24.83
CA ILE A 159 8.24 -37.96 25.42
C ILE A 159 9.62 -37.33 25.43
N ASN A 160 10.65 -38.08 25.79
CA ASN A 160 12.03 -37.57 25.77
C ASN A 160 12.50 -37.23 24.36
N ALA A 161 12.22 -38.09 23.37
CA ALA A 161 12.55 -37.82 21.97
C ALA A 161 11.81 -36.56 21.42
N PHE A 162 10.56 -36.35 21.82
CA PHE A 162 9.81 -35.13 21.47
C PHE A 162 10.45 -33.88 22.08
N ILE A 163 10.81 -33.91 23.37
CA ILE A 163 11.48 -32.80 24.06
C ILE A 163 12.81 -32.46 23.37
N ASP A 164 13.61 -33.46 23.05
CA ASP A 164 14.89 -33.25 22.37
C ASP A 164 14.69 -32.62 20.98
N THR A 165 13.70 -33.09 20.23
CA THR A 165 13.35 -32.54 18.92
C THR A 165 12.94 -31.06 19.02
N VAL A 166 12.05 -30.73 19.93
CA VAL A 166 11.58 -29.37 20.18
C VAL A 166 12.75 -28.48 20.60
N ASN A 167 13.60 -28.92 21.49
CA ASN A 167 14.80 -28.18 21.92
C ASN A 167 15.77 -27.93 20.76
N GLN A 168 15.95 -28.88 19.84
CA GLN A 168 16.78 -28.69 18.65
C GLN A 168 16.19 -27.60 17.71
N ILE A 169 14.85 -27.61 17.53
CA ILE A 169 14.16 -26.59 16.74
C ILE A 169 14.36 -25.21 17.37
N PHE A 170 14.16 -25.05 18.67
CA PHE A 170 14.37 -23.78 19.36
C PHE A 170 15.82 -23.28 19.24
N ARG A 171 16.80 -24.16 19.40
CA ARG A 171 18.23 -23.81 19.22
C ARG A 171 18.52 -23.33 17.80
N LYS A 172 17.98 -24.00 16.79
CA LYS A 172 18.14 -23.61 15.38
C LYS A 172 17.60 -22.20 15.15
N TYR A 173 16.37 -21.91 15.59
CA TYR A 173 15.79 -20.59 15.39
C TYR A 173 16.46 -19.49 16.21
N LYS A 174 16.86 -19.78 17.45
CA LYS A 174 17.65 -18.84 18.26
C LYS A 174 18.97 -18.44 17.56
N ASN A 175 19.67 -19.40 17.00
CA ASN A 175 20.90 -19.14 16.25
C ASN A 175 20.64 -18.31 14.97
N LEU A 176 19.55 -18.59 14.26
CA LEU A 176 19.14 -17.82 13.08
C LEU A 176 18.79 -16.36 13.42
N ILE A 177 18.13 -16.12 14.54
CA ILE A 177 17.79 -14.78 15.02
C ILE A 177 19.06 -14.03 15.43
N ALA A 178 19.97 -14.69 16.17
CA ALA A 178 21.24 -14.11 16.57
C ALA A 178 22.13 -13.76 15.35
N ALA A 179 22.17 -14.62 14.34
CA ALA A 179 22.94 -14.40 13.11
C ALA A 179 22.38 -13.23 12.26
N LYS A 180 21.09 -12.90 12.38
CA LYS A 180 20.44 -11.78 11.69
C LYS A 180 20.50 -10.44 12.45
N GLY A 181 21.21 -10.37 13.58
CA GLY A 181 21.27 -9.16 14.43
C GLY A 181 19.93 -8.82 15.10
N GLY A 182 19.11 -9.80 15.37
CA GLY A 182 17.86 -9.62 16.14
C GLY A 182 18.16 -9.16 17.57
N PRO A 183 17.18 -8.52 18.23
CA PRO A 183 17.35 -8.02 19.60
C PRO A 183 17.78 -9.15 20.52
N THR A 184 18.92 -8.97 21.15
CA THR A 184 19.33 -9.79 22.29
C THR A 184 18.20 -9.74 23.30
N SER A 185 17.76 -10.91 23.77
CA SER A 185 16.72 -11.03 24.80
C SER A 185 16.94 -10.00 25.91
N PRO A 186 15.88 -9.37 26.41
CA PRO A 186 16.03 -8.55 27.59
C PRO A 186 16.63 -9.41 28.69
N SER A 187 17.77 -8.97 29.24
CA SER A 187 18.37 -9.54 30.43
C SER A 187 17.29 -9.72 31.49
N LYS A 188 17.21 -10.91 32.10
CA LYS A 188 16.38 -11.19 33.25
C LYS A 188 16.48 -10.00 34.22
N PRO A 189 15.37 -9.46 34.71
CA PRO A 189 15.39 -8.58 35.84
C PRO A 189 15.51 -9.46 37.07
N ASP A 190 16.73 -9.74 37.58
CA ASP A 190 17.02 -10.16 38.91
C ASP A 190 18.49 -10.62 38.99
N ASP A 191 19.37 -9.66 39.00
CA ASP A 191 20.63 -9.68 39.74
C ASP A 191 21.05 -8.22 39.95
N LYS A 192 20.24 -7.50 40.73
CA LYS A 192 20.75 -6.31 41.41
C LYS A 192 21.41 -6.80 42.70
N PRO A 193 22.71 -6.56 42.88
CA PRO A 193 23.32 -6.69 44.18
C PRO A 193 22.59 -5.72 45.13
N TYR A 194 22.30 -6.20 46.33
CA TYR A 194 21.78 -5.40 47.43
C TYR A 194 22.60 -4.09 47.56
N PRO A 195 21.96 -2.92 47.78
CA PRO A 195 22.67 -1.70 47.96
C PRO A 195 23.52 -1.79 49.22
N THR A 196 24.81 -1.68 49.06
CA THR A 196 25.72 -1.35 50.18
C THR A 196 25.34 0.04 50.73
N PRO A 197 25.33 0.23 52.04
CA PRO A 197 24.98 1.50 52.66
C PRO A 197 26.00 2.58 52.25
N ASP A 198 25.44 3.74 51.88
CA ASP A 198 26.09 4.98 51.45
C ASP A 198 27.17 5.41 52.42
N PRO A 199 28.40 5.73 52.01
CA PRO A 199 29.32 6.50 52.81
C PRO A 199 28.85 7.96 52.89
N THR A 200 28.84 8.46 54.10
CA THR A 200 28.58 9.82 54.54
C THR A 200 29.08 10.91 53.58
N PRO A 201 28.33 12.01 53.43
CA PRO A 201 28.71 13.13 52.56
C PRO A 201 29.87 13.90 53.15
N ASP A 202 30.87 14.13 52.29
CA ASP A 202 31.96 15.10 52.53
C ASP A 202 31.43 16.50 52.17
N PRO A 203 31.63 17.52 53.00
CA PRO A 203 31.17 18.88 52.73
C PRO A 203 32.23 19.67 51.93
N GLU A 204 31.71 20.61 51.11
CA GLU A 204 32.42 21.72 50.48
C GLU A 204 33.02 21.52 49.09
N ASN A 205 32.29 22.02 48.12
CA ASN A 205 32.86 23.06 47.24
C ASN A 205 31.74 23.85 46.54
N PRO A 206 31.67 25.19 46.75
CA PRO A 206 30.73 26.04 46.04
C PRO A 206 31.40 26.66 44.80
N GLY A 207 30.65 26.80 43.74
CA GLY A 207 30.94 27.81 42.72
C GLY A 207 31.10 27.37 41.33
N GLY A 208 30.30 27.96 40.46
CA GLY A 208 30.54 28.03 39.04
C GLY A 208 29.30 28.14 38.18
N ASP A 209 28.71 29.33 38.17
CA ASP A 209 27.81 29.83 37.14
C ASP A 209 28.40 29.64 35.75
N SER A 210 27.58 29.24 34.78
CA SER A 210 27.69 29.89 33.49
C SER A 210 26.45 29.63 32.63
N GLU A 211 25.82 30.67 32.34
CA GLU A 211 24.77 31.11 31.48
C GLU A 211 24.70 30.46 30.11
N SER A 212 23.45 30.29 29.69
CA SER A 212 23.00 30.21 28.32
C SER A 212 23.29 31.51 27.54
N PRO A 213 23.42 31.49 26.24
CA PRO A 213 22.48 32.32 25.49
C PRO A 213 21.82 31.68 24.26
N ASP A 214 20.64 32.24 24.05
CA ASP A 214 19.67 32.16 22.98
C ASP A 214 20.18 32.50 21.57
N GLU A 215 19.28 32.13 20.62
CA GLU A 215 18.99 32.75 19.29
C GLU A 215 19.97 32.43 18.18
N ILE A 216 19.50 32.04 17.01
CA ILE A 216 18.43 32.54 16.09
C ILE A 216 17.88 31.35 15.27
#